data_2bd43c8caf7ae536243ea498c41caf00
#
_entry.id   2bd43c8caf7ae536243ea498c41caf00
#
_cell.length_a   1.000
_cell.length_b   1.000
_cell.length_c   1.000
_cell.angle_alpha   90.00
_cell.angle_beta   90.00
_cell.angle_gamma   90.00
#
_symmetry.space_group_name_H-M   'P 1'
#
loop_
_entity.id
_entity.type
_entity.pdbx_description
1 polymer ?
#
loop_
_entity_poly.entity_id
_entity_poly.type
_entity_poly.pdbx_seq_one_letter_code
_entity_poly.pdbx_strand_id
1 'polypeptide(L)'
;MHSFFTDPATHIGPEGQLHVWAMAKAEVRSALAPFAQACDAFDCLGLQPPSALHATVLRLAPHDGDVAAFCAAFRRECDGLGELHLPVQWPAVVEDSVICLGATTPQWDRLICATKRASIQAFGDEATPYNPPFSPHLTIAYGVCEGDDEPIVAALQQVRVNMLRDTDDGRAHDVDDTAADAIGEDQFCTLDIDSVVLARVYQDRQVGTYTCDVLAEVSWV
;
A
#
# COMPACT_ATOMS: atom_id res chain seq x y z
N MET A 1 11.40 13.76 -10.13
CA MET A 1 11.05 13.53 -8.70
C MET A 1 11.01 14.87 -8.00
N HIS A 2 9.93 15.17 -7.28
CA HIS A 2 9.79 16.33 -6.42
C HIS A 2 9.54 15.85 -4.99
N SER A 3 9.42 16.77 -4.03
CA SER A 3 9.05 16.35 -2.69
C SER A 3 7.54 16.14 -2.58
N PHE A 4 7.11 14.91 -2.32
CA PHE A 4 5.74 14.52 -2.03
C PHE A 4 5.13 15.35 -0.87
N PHE A 5 5.96 15.73 0.09
CA PHE A 5 5.54 16.40 1.31
C PHE A 5 5.38 17.92 1.17
N THR A 6 5.50 18.47 -0.03
CA THR A 6 5.24 19.88 -0.29
C THR A 6 3.76 20.18 -0.55
N ASP A 7 2.97 19.18 -0.98
CA ASP A 7 1.53 19.35 -1.18
C ASP A 7 0.80 19.41 0.18
N PRO A 8 0.12 20.53 0.51
CA PRO A 8 -0.65 20.64 1.74
C PRO A 8 -1.73 19.57 1.91
N ALA A 9 -2.25 19.01 0.81
CA ALA A 9 -3.27 17.95 0.85
C ALA A 9 -2.74 16.62 1.41
N THR A 10 -1.42 16.43 1.42
CA THR A 10 -0.78 15.23 1.98
C THR A 10 -0.39 15.39 3.45
N HIS A 11 -0.51 16.61 4.02
CA HIS A 11 -0.04 16.90 5.37
C HIS A 11 -0.85 16.19 6.44
N ILE A 12 -0.14 15.56 7.36
CA ILE A 12 -0.67 15.03 8.61
C ILE A 12 -0.14 15.92 9.75
N GLY A 13 -1.05 16.44 10.57
CA GLY A 13 -0.69 17.24 11.74
C GLY A 13 0.03 16.42 12.82
N PRO A 14 0.60 17.09 13.85
CA PRO A 14 1.37 16.41 14.90
C PRO A 14 0.52 15.45 15.76
N GLU A 15 -0.80 15.63 15.78
CA GLU A 15 -1.76 14.74 16.43
C GLU A 15 -1.95 13.41 15.68
N GLY A 16 -1.40 13.31 14.48
CA GLY A 16 -1.58 12.17 13.58
C GLY A 16 -2.96 12.16 12.92
N GLN A 17 -3.14 11.23 12.00
CA GLN A 17 -4.38 11.02 11.27
C GLN A 17 -4.77 9.55 11.30
N LEU A 18 -6.06 9.24 11.47
CA LEU A 18 -6.52 7.86 11.38
C LEU A 18 -6.55 7.40 9.92
N HIS A 19 -5.96 6.23 9.70
CA HIS A 19 -6.00 5.53 8.42
C HIS A 19 -6.46 4.09 8.63
N VAL A 20 -7.09 3.53 7.63
CA VAL A 20 -7.33 2.09 7.52
C VAL A 20 -6.42 1.55 6.44
N TRP A 21 -5.55 0.64 6.81
CA TRP A 21 -4.50 0.07 5.99
C TRP A 21 -4.68 -1.44 5.79
N ALA A 22 -4.53 -1.91 4.55
CA ALA A 22 -4.29 -3.32 4.24
C ALA A 22 -2.76 -3.54 4.22
N MET A 23 -2.25 -4.27 5.21
CA MET A 23 -0.81 -4.47 5.37
C MET A 23 -0.28 -5.49 4.38
N ALA A 24 0.87 -5.21 3.77
CA ALA A 24 1.56 -6.20 2.94
C ALA A 24 2.01 -7.39 3.80
N LYS A 25 1.69 -8.63 3.36
CA LYS A 25 2.16 -9.87 4.00
C LYS A 25 3.68 -10.03 3.81
N ALA A 26 4.31 -10.94 4.57
CA ALA A 26 5.75 -11.12 4.59
C ALA A 26 6.34 -11.43 3.20
N GLU A 27 5.63 -12.22 2.42
CA GLU A 27 6.03 -12.63 1.06
C GLU A 27 6.15 -11.41 0.13
N VAL A 28 5.15 -10.52 0.15
CA VAL A 28 5.16 -9.27 -0.64
C VAL A 28 6.29 -8.34 -0.17
N ARG A 29 6.47 -8.20 1.16
CA ARG A 29 7.57 -7.39 1.71
C ARG A 29 8.94 -7.92 1.28
N SER A 30 9.11 -9.24 1.29
CA SER A 30 10.36 -9.88 0.87
C SER A 30 10.61 -9.70 -0.64
N ALA A 31 9.57 -9.81 -1.45
CA ALA A 31 9.67 -9.58 -2.89
C ALA A 31 10.02 -8.12 -3.24
N LEU A 32 9.56 -7.16 -2.43
CA LEU A 32 9.84 -5.74 -2.62
C LEU A 32 11.22 -5.29 -2.08
N ALA A 33 11.87 -6.08 -1.22
CA ALA A 33 13.13 -5.71 -0.59
C ALA A 33 14.26 -5.34 -1.58
N PRO A 34 14.46 -6.03 -2.72
CA PRO A 34 15.48 -5.63 -3.70
C PRO A 34 15.22 -4.25 -4.32
N PHE A 35 13.96 -3.87 -4.52
CA PHE A 35 13.58 -2.54 -5.03
C PHE A 35 13.82 -1.45 -3.99
N ALA A 36 13.47 -1.72 -2.72
CA ALA A 36 13.76 -0.81 -1.63
C ALA A 36 15.29 -0.59 -1.48
N GLN A 37 16.09 -1.64 -1.59
CA GLN A 37 17.55 -1.54 -1.59
C GLN A 37 18.10 -0.71 -2.76
N ALA A 38 17.50 -0.85 -3.96
CA ALA A 38 17.89 -0.03 -5.10
C ALA A 38 17.54 1.45 -4.89
N CYS A 39 16.40 1.75 -4.26
CA CYS A 39 15.98 3.11 -3.92
C CYS A 39 16.85 3.75 -2.85
N ASP A 40 17.45 2.99 -1.93
CA ASP A 40 18.31 3.48 -0.84
C ASP A 40 19.60 4.19 -1.34
N ALA A 41 19.94 4.01 -2.62
CA ALA A 41 21.08 4.70 -3.24
C ALA A 41 20.78 6.16 -3.64
N PHE A 42 19.54 6.63 -3.49
CA PHE A 42 19.10 7.95 -3.95
C PHE A 42 18.69 8.85 -2.78
N ASP A 43 19.47 9.89 -2.51
CA ASP A 43 19.24 10.85 -1.41
C ASP A 43 17.92 11.64 -1.55
N CYS A 44 17.32 11.65 -2.76
CA CYS A 44 16.02 12.28 -3.01
C CYS A 44 14.82 11.42 -2.63
N LEU A 45 15.03 10.19 -2.14
CA LEU A 45 13.99 9.24 -1.75
C LEU A 45 14.00 8.96 -0.25
N GLY A 46 12.82 9.02 0.38
CA GLY A 46 12.55 8.55 1.73
C GLY A 46 11.91 7.17 1.71
N LEU A 47 12.66 6.14 2.13
CA LEU A 47 12.18 4.76 2.12
C LEU A 47 11.13 4.50 3.18
N GLN A 48 10.11 3.73 2.81
CA GLN A 48 9.15 3.26 3.78
C GLN A 48 9.68 2.02 4.52
N PRO A 49 9.56 1.98 5.87
CA PRO A 49 9.93 0.79 6.62
C PRO A 49 9.16 -0.44 6.10
N PRO A 50 9.79 -1.62 5.97
CA PRO A 50 9.10 -2.82 5.50
C PRO A 50 7.86 -3.17 6.33
N SER A 51 7.87 -2.88 7.64
CA SER A 51 6.73 -3.08 8.54
C SER A 51 5.57 -2.11 8.30
N ALA A 52 5.79 -1.02 7.56
CA ALA A 52 4.79 -0.01 7.22
C ALA A 52 4.31 -0.12 5.77
N LEU A 53 4.75 -1.12 5.00
CA LEU A 53 4.26 -1.33 3.63
C LEU A 53 2.79 -1.75 3.65
N HIS A 54 1.93 -0.93 3.04
CA HIS A 54 0.48 -1.10 3.07
C HIS A 54 -0.19 -0.54 1.82
N ALA A 55 -1.41 -0.99 1.56
CA ALA A 55 -2.33 -0.27 0.69
C ALA A 55 -3.32 0.51 1.55
N THR A 56 -3.46 1.81 1.28
CA THR A 56 -4.43 2.65 1.99
C THR A 56 -5.84 2.33 1.51
N VAL A 57 -6.67 1.80 2.42
CA VAL A 57 -8.10 1.56 2.16
C VAL A 57 -8.88 2.85 2.34
N LEU A 58 -8.63 3.58 3.43
CA LEU A 58 -9.31 4.85 3.72
C LEU A 58 -8.46 5.75 4.60
N ARG A 59 -8.47 7.06 4.29
CA ARG A 59 -7.99 8.12 5.18
C ARG A 59 -9.18 8.72 5.90
N LEU A 60 -9.06 8.90 7.22
CA LEU A 60 -10.10 9.46 8.06
C LEU A 60 -9.71 10.89 8.47
N ALA A 61 -10.69 11.71 8.82
CA ALA A 61 -10.41 12.97 9.51
C ALA A 61 -9.71 12.69 10.85
N PRO A 62 -8.93 13.64 11.39
CA PRO A 62 -8.44 13.53 12.76
C PRO A 62 -9.63 13.31 13.70
N HIS A 63 -9.62 12.21 14.44
CA HIS A 63 -10.75 11.83 15.30
C HIS A 63 -10.29 11.04 16.51
N ASP A 64 -10.88 11.35 17.66
CA ASP A 64 -10.79 10.56 18.87
C ASP A 64 -12.14 9.83 19.03
N GLY A 65 -12.24 8.61 18.43
CA GLY A 65 -13.47 7.87 18.41
C GLY A 65 -13.36 6.49 19.06
N ASP A 66 -14.49 5.80 19.12
CA ASP A 66 -14.58 4.46 19.70
C ASP A 66 -14.03 3.39 18.72
N VAL A 67 -12.78 3.00 18.94
CA VAL A 67 -12.10 1.95 18.16
C VAL A 67 -12.85 0.61 18.23
N ALA A 68 -13.46 0.27 19.39
CA ALA A 68 -14.21 -0.97 19.52
C ALA A 68 -15.50 -0.94 18.69
N ALA A 69 -16.17 0.22 18.65
CA ALA A 69 -17.34 0.43 17.77
C ALA A 69 -16.95 0.29 16.29
N PHE A 70 -15.80 0.87 15.88
CA PHE A 70 -15.28 0.69 14.52
C PHE A 70 -15.06 -0.80 14.19
N CYS A 71 -14.35 -1.54 15.05
CA CYS A 71 -14.06 -2.95 14.83
C CYS A 71 -15.35 -3.80 14.69
N ALA A 72 -16.34 -3.53 15.55
CA ALA A 72 -17.62 -4.22 15.51
C ALA A 72 -18.43 -3.89 14.23
N ALA A 73 -18.46 -2.62 13.84
CA ALA A 73 -19.12 -2.17 12.62
C ALA A 73 -18.42 -2.76 11.38
N PHE A 74 -17.08 -2.69 11.34
CA PHE A 74 -16.29 -3.16 10.21
C PHE A 74 -16.52 -4.66 9.93
N ARG A 75 -16.50 -5.51 10.97
CA ARG A 75 -16.78 -6.94 10.80
C ARG A 75 -18.17 -7.21 10.20
N ARG A 76 -19.19 -6.46 10.64
CA ARG A 76 -20.54 -6.58 10.08
C ARG A 76 -20.60 -6.14 8.61
N GLU A 77 -19.93 -5.03 8.28
CA GLU A 77 -19.94 -4.47 6.92
C GLU A 77 -19.15 -5.31 5.92
N CYS A 78 -18.15 -6.05 6.39
CA CYS A 78 -17.33 -6.96 5.59
C CYS A 78 -17.86 -8.41 5.56
N ASP A 79 -19.01 -8.69 6.20
CA ASP A 79 -19.57 -10.03 6.18
C ASP A 79 -19.80 -10.54 4.73
N GLY A 80 -19.28 -11.73 4.46
CA GLY A 80 -19.30 -12.35 3.13
C GLY A 80 -18.39 -11.69 2.08
N LEU A 81 -17.43 -10.84 2.47
CA LEU A 81 -16.47 -10.27 1.53
C LEU A 81 -15.44 -11.31 1.04
N GLY A 82 -15.01 -12.21 1.92
CA GLY A 82 -13.93 -13.17 1.64
C GLY A 82 -12.54 -12.50 1.59
N GLU A 83 -11.50 -13.29 1.39
CA GLU A 83 -10.15 -12.80 1.15
C GLU A 83 -10.06 -12.11 -0.22
N LEU A 84 -9.34 -10.99 -0.29
CA LEU A 84 -9.08 -10.28 -1.53
C LEU A 84 -7.71 -10.67 -2.08
N HIS A 85 -7.64 -10.91 -3.39
CA HIS A 85 -6.39 -11.18 -4.12
C HIS A 85 -6.22 -10.10 -5.20
N LEU A 86 -5.39 -9.09 -4.90
CA LEU A 86 -5.20 -7.95 -5.79
C LEU A 86 -3.90 -8.10 -6.58
N PRO A 87 -3.95 -8.23 -7.91
CA PRO A 87 -2.76 -8.16 -8.75
C PRO A 87 -2.07 -6.80 -8.57
N VAL A 88 -0.77 -6.82 -8.35
CA VAL A 88 0.07 -5.63 -8.17
C VAL A 88 1.12 -5.59 -9.25
N GLN A 89 1.29 -4.45 -9.89
CA GLN A 89 2.26 -4.22 -10.95
C GLN A 89 3.68 -4.07 -10.40
N TRP A 90 4.66 -4.14 -11.28
CA TRP A 90 6.05 -3.87 -10.94
C TRP A 90 6.23 -2.45 -10.37
N PRO A 91 7.18 -2.26 -9.41
CA PRO A 91 7.49 -0.94 -8.89
C PRO A 91 7.88 0.04 -10.01
N ALA A 92 7.31 1.22 -9.96
CA ALA A 92 7.58 2.29 -10.91
C ALA A 92 7.61 3.65 -10.21
N VAL A 93 8.30 4.61 -10.82
CA VAL A 93 8.20 6.02 -10.46
C VAL A 93 6.86 6.55 -10.97
N VAL A 94 6.04 7.06 -10.07
CA VAL A 94 4.76 7.68 -10.38
C VAL A 94 4.68 8.98 -9.59
N GLU A 95 4.63 10.11 -10.31
CA GLU A 95 4.68 11.44 -9.70
C GLU A 95 5.88 11.58 -8.74
N ASP A 96 5.61 11.77 -7.47
CA ASP A 96 6.62 11.98 -6.43
C ASP A 96 6.87 10.73 -5.57
N SER A 97 6.70 9.54 -6.11
CA SER A 97 6.79 8.30 -5.35
C SER A 97 7.27 7.12 -6.19
N VAL A 98 7.86 6.13 -5.53
CA VAL A 98 8.10 4.78 -6.08
C VAL A 98 7.01 3.87 -5.54
N ILE A 99 6.12 3.41 -6.41
CA ILE A 99 4.93 2.64 -6.01
C ILE A 99 4.71 1.41 -6.90
N CYS A 100 4.01 0.43 -6.33
CA CYS A 100 3.39 -0.66 -7.06
C CYS A 100 1.90 -0.36 -7.17
N LEU A 101 1.38 -0.19 -8.37
CA LEU A 101 -0.05 0.01 -8.59
C LEU A 101 -0.77 -1.34 -8.57
N GLY A 102 -1.89 -1.40 -7.86
CA GLY A 102 -2.80 -2.55 -7.86
C GLY A 102 -4.01 -2.31 -8.75
N ALA A 103 -4.59 -3.40 -9.25
CA ALA A 103 -5.83 -3.33 -10.00
C ALA A 103 -7.01 -3.02 -9.07
N THR A 104 -7.84 -2.06 -9.45
CA THR A 104 -9.14 -1.84 -8.80
C THR A 104 -10.08 -2.97 -9.17
N THR A 105 -10.62 -3.66 -8.17
CA THR A 105 -11.56 -4.77 -8.33
C THR A 105 -12.88 -4.46 -7.62
N PRO A 106 -13.99 -5.13 -7.99
CA PRO A 106 -15.25 -4.97 -7.26
C PRO A 106 -15.14 -5.34 -5.76
N GLN A 107 -14.24 -6.26 -5.39
CA GLN A 107 -13.98 -6.61 -3.99
C GLN A 107 -13.26 -5.46 -3.26
N TRP A 108 -12.28 -4.82 -3.91
CA TRP A 108 -11.62 -3.64 -3.35
C TRP A 108 -12.60 -2.49 -3.12
N ASP A 109 -13.48 -2.21 -4.08
CA ASP A 109 -14.52 -1.19 -3.93
C ASP A 109 -15.49 -1.54 -2.80
N ARG A 110 -15.86 -2.81 -2.65
CA ARG A 110 -16.68 -3.28 -1.51
C ARG A 110 -15.97 -3.06 -0.18
N LEU A 111 -14.66 -3.36 -0.09
CA LEU A 111 -13.85 -3.11 1.12
C LEU A 111 -13.85 -1.64 1.49
N ILE A 112 -13.60 -0.75 0.51
CA ILE A 112 -13.65 0.72 0.74
C ILE A 112 -15.04 1.15 1.24
N CYS A 113 -16.10 0.71 0.58
CA CYS A 113 -17.47 1.04 0.98
C CYS A 113 -17.82 0.52 2.38
N ALA A 114 -17.41 -0.69 2.72
CA ALA A 114 -17.60 -1.28 4.04
C ALA A 114 -16.83 -0.50 5.11
N THR A 115 -15.57 -0.18 4.84
CA THR A 115 -14.71 0.64 5.71
C THR A 115 -15.33 2.01 5.96
N LYS A 116 -15.83 2.66 4.90
CA LYS A 116 -16.48 3.97 5.01
C LYS A 116 -17.73 3.93 5.89
N ARG A 117 -18.61 2.94 5.68
CA ARG A 117 -19.81 2.77 6.51
C ARG A 117 -19.47 2.50 7.98
N ALA A 118 -18.47 1.63 8.22
CA ALA A 118 -18.00 1.35 9.58
C ALA A 118 -17.42 2.60 10.26
N SER A 119 -16.66 3.40 9.51
CA SER A 119 -16.08 4.65 10.03
C SER A 119 -17.15 5.68 10.37
N ILE A 120 -18.17 5.85 9.53
CA ILE A 120 -19.30 6.74 9.80
C ILE A 120 -20.06 6.28 11.05
N GLN A 121 -20.32 4.97 11.20
CA GLN A 121 -21.02 4.43 12.38
C GLN A 121 -20.25 4.66 13.67
N ALA A 122 -18.91 4.56 13.64
CA ALA A 122 -18.06 4.65 14.82
C ALA A 122 -17.65 6.10 15.16
N PHE A 123 -17.41 6.92 14.14
CA PHE A 123 -16.78 8.24 14.28
C PHE A 123 -17.65 9.39 13.80
N GLY A 124 -18.83 9.10 13.20
CA GLY A 124 -19.73 10.11 12.66
C GLY A 124 -19.47 10.46 11.18
N ASP A 125 -20.40 11.21 10.58
CA ASP A 125 -20.41 11.51 9.14
C ASP A 125 -19.18 12.31 8.68
N GLU A 126 -18.61 13.12 9.56
CA GLU A 126 -17.44 13.96 9.25
C GLU A 126 -16.11 13.19 9.26
N ALA A 127 -16.12 11.90 9.69
CA ALA A 127 -14.91 11.09 9.75
C ALA A 127 -14.34 10.74 8.37
N THR A 128 -15.15 10.80 7.31
CA THR A 128 -14.75 10.42 5.95
C THR A 128 -14.88 11.55 4.94
N PRO A 129 -14.18 12.69 5.12
CA PRO A 129 -14.28 13.85 4.23
C PRO A 129 -13.65 13.59 2.86
N TYR A 130 -12.81 12.57 2.75
CA TYR A 130 -12.07 12.28 1.54
C TYR A 130 -12.82 11.25 0.67
N ASN A 131 -13.18 11.67 -0.52
CA ASN A 131 -13.63 10.86 -1.63
C ASN A 131 -12.85 11.35 -2.84
N PRO A 132 -12.31 10.52 -3.65
CA PRO A 132 -12.77 9.25 -4.17
C PRO A 132 -12.10 8.04 -3.51
N PRO A 133 -12.54 6.80 -3.88
CA PRO A 133 -11.85 5.59 -3.49
C PRO A 133 -10.41 5.63 -4.02
N PHE A 134 -9.45 5.23 -3.17
CA PHE A 134 -8.07 5.09 -3.59
C PHE A 134 -7.90 3.82 -4.42
N SER A 135 -7.21 3.92 -5.56
CA SER A 135 -6.69 2.72 -6.21
C SER A 135 -5.69 2.04 -5.27
N PRO A 136 -5.72 0.70 -5.15
CA PRO A 136 -4.77 0.01 -4.30
C PRO A 136 -3.36 0.26 -4.81
N HIS A 137 -2.44 0.63 -3.93
CA HIS A 137 -1.03 0.80 -4.25
C HIS A 137 -0.17 0.58 -3.01
N LEU A 138 1.05 0.09 -3.22
CA LEU A 138 2.06 -0.04 -2.18
C LEU A 138 3.17 0.98 -2.48
N THR A 139 3.44 1.87 -1.54
CA THR A 139 4.53 2.85 -1.68
C THR A 139 5.80 2.32 -1.05
N ILE A 140 6.89 2.24 -1.85
CA ILE A 140 8.22 1.83 -1.41
C ILE A 140 9.00 3.04 -0.89
N ALA A 141 8.90 4.17 -1.60
CA ALA A 141 9.59 5.40 -1.26
C ALA A 141 8.80 6.62 -1.70
N TYR A 142 8.94 7.72 -0.98
CA TYR A 142 8.46 9.04 -1.35
C TYR A 142 9.61 9.96 -1.73
N GLY A 143 9.41 10.85 -2.69
CA GLY A 143 10.32 11.96 -2.96
C GLY A 143 10.42 12.89 -1.74
N VAL A 144 11.64 13.25 -1.36
CA VAL A 144 11.91 14.20 -0.26
C VAL A 144 12.51 15.51 -0.74
N CYS A 145 13.10 15.51 -1.92
CA CYS A 145 13.62 16.70 -2.59
C CYS A 145 13.64 16.53 -4.11
N GLU A 146 14.08 17.55 -4.82
CA GLU A 146 14.30 17.50 -6.26
C GLU A 146 15.34 16.43 -6.62
N GLY A 147 15.04 15.62 -7.63
CA GLY A 147 15.92 14.57 -8.13
C GLY A 147 15.58 14.18 -9.56
N ASP A 148 16.51 13.49 -10.20
CA ASP A 148 16.32 12.97 -11.55
C ASP A 148 15.67 11.59 -11.48
N ASP A 149 14.61 11.39 -12.23
CA ASP A 149 13.86 10.13 -12.29
C ASP A 149 14.56 9.06 -13.12
N GLU A 150 15.33 9.44 -14.15
CA GLU A 150 15.95 8.48 -15.07
C GLU A 150 16.86 7.45 -14.36
N PRO A 151 17.76 7.84 -13.43
CA PRO A 151 18.57 6.88 -12.69
C PRO A 151 17.76 5.94 -11.81
N ILE A 152 16.67 6.45 -11.19
CA ILE A 152 15.77 5.65 -10.35
C ILE A 152 15.06 4.61 -11.21
N VAL A 153 14.49 5.02 -12.33
CA VAL A 153 13.82 4.13 -13.29
C VAL A 153 14.79 3.06 -13.78
N ALA A 154 16.02 3.42 -14.15
CA ALA A 154 17.05 2.48 -14.59
C ALA A 154 17.39 1.44 -13.51
N ALA A 155 17.51 1.86 -12.24
CA ALA A 155 17.79 0.98 -11.12
C ALA A 155 16.63 -0.01 -10.88
N LEU A 156 15.38 0.45 -10.91
CA LEU A 156 14.19 -0.41 -10.78
C LEU A 156 14.11 -1.42 -11.92
N GLN A 157 14.36 -1.01 -13.16
CA GLN A 157 14.39 -1.90 -14.32
C GLN A 157 15.49 -2.96 -14.20
N GLN A 158 16.68 -2.59 -13.69
CA GLN A 158 17.76 -3.56 -13.49
C GLN A 158 17.37 -4.63 -12.46
N VAL A 159 16.71 -4.26 -11.36
CA VAL A 159 16.18 -5.23 -10.38
C VAL A 159 15.17 -6.16 -11.04
N ARG A 160 14.19 -5.61 -11.80
CA ARG A 160 13.19 -6.41 -12.52
C ARG A 160 13.85 -7.43 -13.46
N VAL A 161 14.84 -7.01 -14.26
CA VAL A 161 15.56 -7.90 -15.20
C VAL A 161 16.28 -9.01 -14.44
N ASN A 162 16.93 -8.70 -13.32
CA ASN A 162 17.63 -9.70 -12.52
C ASN A 162 16.65 -10.74 -11.95
N MET A 163 15.53 -10.30 -11.38
CA MET A 163 14.52 -11.20 -10.83
C MET A 163 13.90 -12.12 -11.89
N LEU A 164 13.66 -11.61 -13.09
CA LEU A 164 13.12 -12.43 -14.19
C LEU A 164 14.13 -13.49 -14.66
N ARG A 165 15.42 -13.18 -14.70
CA ARG A 165 16.49 -14.15 -15.03
C ARG A 165 16.61 -15.27 -14.01
N ASP A 166 16.55 -14.93 -12.72
CA ASP A 166 16.66 -15.91 -11.63
C ASP A 166 15.47 -16.91 -11.66
N THR A 167 14.30 -16.47 -12.14
CA THR A 167 13.14 -17.36 -12.32
C THR A 167 13.28 -18.28 -13.52
N ASP A 168 13.91 -17.84 -14.62
CA ASP A 168 14.14 -18.67 -15.81
C ASP A 168 15.19 -19.75 -15.57
N ASP A 169 16.27 -19.44 -14.87
CA ASP A 169 17.32 -20.42 -14.52
C ASP A 169 16.81 -21.50 -13.55
N GLY A 170 15.76 -21.22 -12.76
CA GLY A 170 15.12 -22.18 -11.85
C GLY A 170 14.07 -23.09 -12.51
N ARG A 171 13.63 -22.81 -13.74
CA ARG A 171 12.59 -23.57 -14.47
C ARG A 171 13.08 -24.71 -15.35
N ALA A 172 14.34 -25.03 -15.33
CA ALA A 172 14.87 -26.19 -16.05
C ALA A 172 14.54 -27.51 -15.30
N HIS A 173 13.29 -27.87 -15.04
CA HIS A 173 12.76 -29.23 -14.94
C HIS A 173 11.27 -29.23 -14.51
N ASP A 174 10.45 -29.77 -15.42
CA ASP A 174 9.09 -30.32 -15.18
C ASP A 174 8.05 -29.45 -14.45
N VAL A 175 7.36 -28.58 -15.16
CA VAL A 175 5.98 -28.17 -14.77
C VAL A 175 5.08 -28.19 -16.02
N ASP A 176 3.97 -28.91 -15.88
CA ASP A 176 2.85 -29.02 -16.80
C ASP A 176 2.35 -27.61 -17.22
N ASP A 177 2.31 -27.36 -18.53
CA ASP A 177 2.22 -26.07 -19.23
C ASP A 177 0.82 -25.42 -19.16
N THR A 178 -0.06 -25.82 -18.23
CA THR A 178 -1.48 -25.40 -18.22
C THR A 178 -1.84 -24.29 -17.22
N ALA A 179 -0.92 -23.83 -16.37
CA ALA A 179 -1.22 -22.82 -15.35
C ALA A 179 -0.50 -21.45 -15.53
N ALA A 180 0.39 -21.34 -16.53
CA ALA A 180 1.25 -20.15 -16.70
C ALA A 180 0.60 -18.99 -17.49
N ASP A 181 -0.53 -19.21 -18.15
CA ASP A 181 -1.14 -18.24 -19.09
C ASP A 181 -2.01 -17.15 -18.45
N ALA A 182 -2.09 -17.06 -17.12
CA ALA A 182 -2.99 -16.10 -16.44
C ALA A 182 -2.30 -14.89 -15.79
N ILE A 183 -0.96 -14.86 -15.70
CA ILE A 183 -0.23 -13.74 -15.11
C ILE A 183 0.22 -12.83 -16.26
N GLY A 184 -0.45 -11.67 -16.42
CA GLY A 184 -0.07 -10.67 -17.42
C GLY A 184 1.39 -10.23 -17.23
N GLU A 185 2.12 -9.95 -18.32
CA GLU A 185 3.54 -9.55 -18.34
C GLU A 185 3.88 -8.38 -17.39
N ASP A 186 2.88 -7.60 -16.97
CA ASP A 186 3.02 -6.46 -16.07
C ASP A 186 2.72 -6.75 -14.60
N GLN A 187 2.28 -7.96 -14.25
CA GLN A 187 2.02 -8.32 -12.86
C GLN A 187 3.31 -8.71 -12.15
N PHE A 188 3.57 -8.09 -10.99
CA PHE A 188 4.70 -8.39 -10.12
C PHE A 188 4.36 -9.46 -9.09
N CYS A 189 3.29 -9.22 -8.32
CA CYS A 189 2.83 -10.13 -7.27
C CYS A 189 1.34 -9.98 -7.01
N THR A 190 0.82 -10.73 -6.06
CA THR A 190 -0.56 -10.57 -5.55
C THR A 190 -0.51 -10.06 -4.11
N LEU A 191 -1.30 -9.03 -3.83
CA LEU A 191 -1.56 -8.56 -2.47
C LEU A 191 -2.79 -9.27 -1.93
N ASP A 192 -2.58 -10.19 -0.99
CA ASP A 192 -3.64 -10.91 -0.30
C ASP A 192 -4.09 -10.15 0.95
N ILE A 193 -5.39 -9.86 1.04
CA ILE A 193 -5.97 -9.04 2.10
C ILE A 193 -7.11 -9.81 2.77
N ASP A 194 -6.94 -10.13 4.06
CA ASP A 194 -7.89 -10.80 4.93
C ASP A 194 -8.17 -10.02 6.22
N SER A 195 -7.43 -8.94 6.41
CA SER A 195 -7.51 -8.06 7.57
C SER A 195 -7.14 -6.63 7.19
N VAL A 196 -7.53 -5.68 8.02
CA VAL A 196 -7.08 -4.30 7.97
C VAL A 196 -6.60 -3.84 9.33
N VAL A 197 -5.73 -2.84 9.31
CA VAL A 197 -5.25 -2.16 10.51
C VAL A 197 -5.88 -0.77 10.56
N LEU A 198 -6.54 -0.43 11.67
CA LEU A 198 -6.83 0.95 12.03
C LEU A 198 -5.60 1.51 12.73
N ALA A 199 -4.96 2.49 12.13
CA ALA A 199 -3.73 3.08 12.62
C ALA A 199 -3.85 4.60 12.79
N ARG A 200 -3.18 5.15 13.80
CA ARG A 200 -2.88 6.58 13.87
C ARG A 200 -1.54 6.81 13.20
N VAL A 201 -1.55 7.53 12.11
CA VAL A 201 -0.41 7.71 11.21
C VAL A 201 0.22 9.07 11.45
N TYR A 202 1.55 9.10 11.44
CA TYR A 202 2.37 10.29 11.54
C TYR A 202 3.31 10.39 10.35
N GLN A 203 3.72 11.60 10.00
CA GLN A 203 4.69 11.87 8.95
C GLN A 203 6.00 12.38 9.52
N ASP A 204 7.12 11.74 9.17
CA ASP A 204 8.41 12.39 9.24
C ASP A 204 8.76 12.95 7.85
N ARG A 205 8.48 14.24 7.67
CA ARG A 205 8.64 14.93 6.38
C ARG A 205 10.10 15.19 6.02
N GLN A 206 11.02 15.13 6.98
CA GLN A 206 12.45 15.33 6.75
C GLN A 206 13.08 14.06 6.17
N VAL A 207 12.68 12.92 6.71
CA VAL A 207 13.15 11.60 6.28
C VAL A 207 12.27 11.01 5.15
N GLY A 208 11.06 11.54 4.99
CA GLY A 208 10.13 11.07 3.97
C GLY A 208 9.45 9.75 4.33
N THR A 209 9.19 9.50 5.61
CA THR A 209 8.61 8.25 6.07
C THR A 209 7.30 8.46 6.82
N TYR A 210 6.48 7.39 6.82
CA TYR A 210 5.34 7.27 7.70
C TYR A 210 5.66 6.35 8.86
N THR A 211 5.21 6.74 10.06
CA THR A 211 5.15 5.88 11.24
C THR A 211 3.72 5.79 11.72
N CYS A 212 3.39 4.76 12.50
CA CYS A 212 2.03 4.61 12.99
C CYS A 212 1.97 3.93 14.35
N ASP A 213 0.93 4.28 15.10
CA ASP A 213 0.44 3.53 16.24
C ASP A 213 -0.72 2.66 15.78
N VAL A 214 -0.57 1.34 15.85
CA VAL A 214 -1.65 0.40 15.55
C VAL A 214 -2.66 0.44 16.69
N LEU A 215 -3.89 0.86 16.38
CA LEU A 215 -4.98 0.94 17.35
C LEU A 215 -5.79 -0.35 17.38
N ALA A 216 -5.98 -0.99 16.24
CA ALA A 216 -6.63 -2.28 16.12
C ALA A 216 -6.26 -2.97 14.81
N GLU A 217 -6.24 -4.29 14.83
CA GLU A 217 -6.27 -5.14 13.64
C GLU A 217 -7.60 -5.87 13.59
N VAL A 218 -8.25 -5.88 12.43
CA VAL A 218 -9.58 -6.44 12.24
C VAL A 218 -9.59 -7.35 11.03
N SER A 219 -9.75 -8.65 11.26
CA SER A 219 -10.04 -9.64 10.23
C SER A 219 -11.55 -9.82 10.08
N TRP A 220 -11.97 -10.21 8.86
CA TRP A 220 -13.36 -10.57 8.52
C TRP A 220 -13.46 -11.97 7.91
N VAL A 221 -12.36 -12.72 7.83
CA VAL A 221 -12.27 -14.10 7.32
C VAL A 221 -12.14 -15.06 8.48
#